data_549391368556cddc99839eb3c402bf57
#
_entry.id   549391368556cddc99839eb3c402bf57
#
_cell.length_a   1.000
_cell.length_b   1.000
_cell.length_c   1.000
_cell.angle_alpha   90.00
_cell.angle_beta   90.00
_cell.angle_gamma   90.00
#
_symmetry.space_group_name_H-M   'P 1'
#
loop_
_entity.id
_entity.type
_entity.pdbx_description
1 polymer ?
#
loop_
_entity_poly.entity_id
_entity_poly.type
_entity_poly.pdbx_seq_one_letter_code
_entity_poly.pdbx_strand_id
1 'polypeptide(L)'
;MEQALLRDRIARGLGAAARRIGAPHDLHRPTGARNPMAPATRILRLHAAFNAEDPAWRKPRGYGSALWHGVFDTAYTRPGDILLGPGGAWFIAEQEPLLAPLLVRCNRTVDLLRPGAPASAGLNGYGGVTRAGRASLLAGWPASVLAAGHTGGDRLGLPADARAAAWQVLLPRLPAGALAGPIRPGDQLADEAGRGFTISSAEETALGWRIAATLSTAS
;
A
#
# COMPACT_ATOMS: atom_id res chain seq x y z
N MET A 1 10.22 -30.60 -13.96
CA MET A 1 11.17 -29.97 -14.90
C MET A 1 10.47 -29.06 -15.92
N GLU A 2 9.40 -29.52 -16.56
CA GLU A 2 8.65 -28.72 -17.55
C GLU A 2 8.05 -27.41 -17.03
N GLN A 3 7.49 -27.39 -15.80
CA GLN A 3 6.92 -26.17 -15.23
C GLN A 3 7.93 -25.05 -15.00
N ALA A 4 9.16 -25.39 -14.60
CA ALA A 4 10.22 -24.38 -14.43
C ALA A 4 10.63 -23.78 -15.77
N LEU A 5 10.80 -24.60 -16.80
CA LEU A 5 11.10 -24.14 -18.16
C LEU A 5 10.00 -23.25 -18.74
N LEU A 6 8.73 -23.57 -18.47
CA LEU A 6 7.60 -22.78 -18.90
C LEU A 6 7.60 -21.41 -18.21
N ARG A 7 7.82 -21.38 -16.89
CA ARG A 7 7.95 -20.11 -16.13
C ARG A 7 9.04 -19.21 -16.69
N ASP A 8 10.23 -19.77 -16.95
CA ASP A 8 11.36 -19.03 -17.51
C ASP A 8 11.06 -18.47 -18.90
N ARG A 9 10.34 -19.21 -19.73
CA ARG A 9 9.92 -18.74 -21.06
C ARG A 9 8.93 -17.59 -20.95
N ILE A 10 7.95 -17.69 -20.05
CA ILE A 10 6.96 -16.63 -19.81
C ILE A 10 7.66 -15.38 -19.26
N ALA A 11 8.50 -15.52 -18.24
CA ALA A 11 9.23 -14.39 -17.67
C ALA A 11 10.06 -13.65 -18.73
N ARG A 12 10.80 -14.40 -19.56
CA ARG A 12 11.57 -13.83 -20.68
C ARG A 12 10.67 -13.16 -21.72
N GLY A 13 9.54 -13.75 -22.05
CA GLY A 13 8.55 -13.17 -22.97
C GLY A 13 7.99 -11.85 -22.46
N LEU A 14 7.58 -11.81 -21.19
CA LEU A 14 7.12 -10.59 -20.52
C LEU A 14 8.21 -9.53 -20.46
N GLY A 15 9.44 -9.91 -20.12
CA GLY A 15 10.59 -9.00 -20.12
C GLY A 15 10.92 -8.43 -21.51
N ALA A 16 10.80 -9.26 -22.57
CA ALA A 16 10.98 -8.80 -23.95
C ALA A 16 9.88 -7.83 -24.40
N ALA A 17 8.62 -8.11 -24.05
CA ALA A 17 7.51 -7.20 -24.31
C ALA A 17 7.67 -5.88 -23.56
N ALA A 18 8.01 -5.94 -22.27
CA ALA A 18 8.23 -4.76 -21.45
C ALA A 18 9.31 -3.83 -21.99
N ARG A 19 10.38 -4.35 -22.56
CA ARG A 19 11.43 -3.53 -23.19
C ARG A 19 10.94 -2.74 -24.41
N ARG A 20 9.87 -3.20 -25.06
CA ARG A 20 9.30 -2.53 -26.24
C ARG A 20 8.24 -1.50 -25.91
N ILE A 21 7.43 -1.76 -24.89
CA ILE A 21 6.24 -0.94 -24.56
C ILE A 21 6.34 -0.23 -23.23
N GLY A 22 7.29 -0.61 -22.37
CA GLY A 22 7.43 -0.11 -21.02
C GLY A 22 8.51 0.93 -20.85
N ALA A 23 8.51 1.55 -19.68
CA ALA A 23 9.53 2.49 -19.23
C ALA A 23 10.46 1.84 -18.20
N PRO A 24 11.69 2.37 -17.98
CA PRO A 24 12.59 1.86 -16.97
C PRO A 24 12.06 2.17 -15.56
N HIS A 25 12.08 1.16 -14.70
CA HIS A 25 11.70 1.24 -13.28
C HIS A 25 12.79 0.62 -12.41
N ASP A 26 13.03 1.25 -11.27
CA ASP A 26 13.91 0.68 -10.25
C ASP A 26 13.11 -0.29 -9.39
N LEU A 27 13.61 -1.51 -9.25
CA LEU A 27 13.04 -2.54 -8.39
C LEU A 27 13.64 -2.41 -6.99
N HIS A 28 12.77 -2.18 -6.01
CA HIS A 28 13.12 -2.11 -4.61
C HIS A 28 12.53 -3.30 -3.87
N ARG A 29 13.33 -3.88 -2.97
CA ARG A 29 12.90 -4.96 -2.08
C ARG A 29 12.99 -4.51 -0.63
N PRO A 30 11.86 -4.31 0.02
CA PRO A 30 11.85 -3.92 1.43
C PRO A 30 12.54 -4.94 2.32
N THR A 31 13.30 -4.45 3.31
CA THR A 31 14.00 -5.29 4.28
C THR A 31 13.63 -5.00 5.72
N GLY A 32 12.83 -3.96 5.97
CA GLY A 32 12.45 -3.55 7.32
C GLY A 32 11.36 -2.48 7.31
N ALA A 33 11.15 -1.82 8.43
CA ALA A 33 10.06 -0.87 8.66
C ALA A 33 10.27 0.51 8.00
N ARG A 34 11.50 0.85 7.65
CA ARG A 34 11.84 2.18 7.14
C ARG A 34 11.80 2.22 5.62
N ASN A 35 11.64 3.42 5.09
CA ASN A 35 11.53 3.76 3.67
C ASN A 35 11.98 2.65 2.70
N PRO A 36 11.03 1.87 2.15
CA PRO A 36 11.36 0.73 1.29
C PRO A 36 11.88 1.14 -0.09
N MET A 37 11.79 2.43 -0.44
CA MET A 37 12.28 2.98 -1.70
C MET A 37 13.64 3.68 -1.56
N ALA A 38 14.34 3.48 -0.43
CA ALA A 38 15.67 4.02 -0.23
C ALA A 38 16.67 3.40 -1.22
N PRO A 39 17.76 4.09 -1.60
CA PRO A 39 18.77 3.54 -2.51
C PRO A 39 19.31 2.17 -2.08
N ALA A 40 19.43 1.94 -0.77
CA ALA A 40 19.94 0.68 -0.21
C ALA A 40 19.02 -0.53 -0.45
N THR A 41 17.75 -0.33 -0.75
CA THR A 41 16.78 -1.41 -1.03
C THR A 41 16.63 -1.69 -2.52
N ARG A 42 17.27 -0.89 -3.37
CA ARG A 42 17.25 -1.08 -4.82
C ARG A 42 18.06 -2.32 -5.21
N ILE A 43 17.43 -3.21 -5.98
CA ILE A 43 18.06 -4.45 -6.47
C ILE A 43 18.59 -4.27 -7.89
N LEU A 44 17.72 -3.82 -8.80
CA LEU A 44 18.03 -3.67 -10.21
C LEU A 44 17.08 -2.68 -10.89
N ARG A 45 17.34 -2.38 -12.14
CA ARG A 45 16.44 -1.64 -13.03
C ARG A 45 15.89 -2.57 -14.09
N LEU A 46 14.59 -2.55 -14.30
CA LEU A 46 13.90 -3.30 -15.34
C LEU A 46 12.91 -2.41 -16.09
N HIS A 47 12.50 -2.84 -17.28
CA HIS A 47 11.41 -2.17 -18.00
C HIS A 47 10.08 -2.75 -17.51
N ALA A 48 9.10 -1.88 -17.29
CA ALA A 48 7.74 -2.27 -16.91
C ALA A 48 6.70 -1.41 -17.64
N ALA A 49 5.61 -2.04 -18.01
CA ALA A 49 4.40 -1.39 -18.50
C ALA A 49 3.23 -1.81 -17.63
N PHE A 50 2.29 -0.91 -17.41
CA PHE A 50 1.13 -1.15 -16.57
C PHE A 50 -0.16 -0.85 -17.32
N ASN A 51 -1.16 -1.70 -17.11
CA ASN A 51 -2.49 -1.53 -17.65
C ASN A 51 -3.52 -1.60 -16.53
N ALA A 52 -4.46 -0.66 -16.52
CA ALA A 52 -5.56 -0.72 -15.59
C ALA A 52 -6.41 -1.97 -15.86
N GLU A 53 -6.86 -2.59 -14.80
CA GLU A 53 -7.78 -3.72 -14.90
C GLU A 53 -9.15 -3.21 -15.39
N ASP A 54 -9.34 -3.24 -16.71
CA ASP A 54 -10.67 -3.08 -17.30
C ASP A 54 -10.78 -3.88 -18.59
N PRO A 55 -11.22 -5.15 -18.52
CA PRO A 55 -11.43 -5.98 -19.70
C PRO A 55 -12.56 -5.47 -20.60
N ALA A 56 -13.38 -4.53 -20.14
CA ALA A 56 -14.55 -4.06 -20.86
C ALA A 56 -14.42 -2.63 -21.43
N TRP A 57 -13.25 -2.00 -21.36
CA TRP A 57 -13.02 -0.61 -21.76
C TRP A 57 -14.01 0.38 -21.10
N ARG A 58 -14.58 0.00 -19.96
CA ARG A 58 -15.48 0.85 -19.20
C ARG A 58 -14.66 1.79 -18.33
N LYS A 59 -15.08 3.04 -18.26
CA LYS A 59 -14.51 3.96 -17.27
C LYS A 59 -14.64 3.34 -15.88
N PRO A 60 -13.54 3.27 -15.10
CA PRO A 60 -13.61 2.73 -13.75
C PRO A 60 -14.66 3.48 -12.95
N ARG A 61 -15.42 2.75 -12.15
CA ARG A 61 -16.39 3.36 -11.22
C ARG A 61 -15.62 4.15 -10.17
N GLY A 62 -15.73 5.45 -10.19
CA GLY A 62 -14.97 6.37 -9.35
C GLY A 62 -13.69 6.85 -10.02
N TYR A 63 -13.09 7.88 -9.46
CA TYR A 63 -11.81 8.42 -9.91
C TYR A 63 -10.67 7.70 -9.21
N GLY A 64 -10.13 6.69 -9.82
CA GLY A 64 -8.96 5.95 -9.37
C GLY A 64 -9.22 4.46 -9.19
N SER A 65 -8.40 3.66 -9.86
CA SER A 65 -8.27 2.23 -9.62
C SER A 65 -6.93 1.98 -8.91
N ALA A 66 -6.97 1.22 -7.83
CA ALA A 66 -5.76 0.82 -7.16
C ALA A 66 -5.06 -0.34 -7.89
N LEU A 67 -5.84 -1.23 -8.53
CA LEU A 67 -5.36 -2.47 -9.11
C LEU A 67 -5.00 -2.31 -10.58
N TRP A 68 -3.89 -2.89 -10.98
CA TRP A 68 -3.33 -2.84 -12.32
C TRP A 68 -2.63 -4.16 -12.65
N HIS A 69 -2.60 -4.52 -13.92
CA HIS A 69 -1.75 -5.60 -14.40
C HIS A 69 -0.44 -5.06 -14.94
N GLY A 70 0.66 -5.78 -14.67
CA GLY A 70 1.99 -5.41 -15.11
C GLY A 70 2.55 -6.36 -16.14
N VAL A 71 3.39 -5.81 -17.02
CA VAL A 71 4.22 -6.55 -17.97
C VAL A 71 5.66 -6.18 -17.69
N PHE A 72 6.44 -7.10 -17.11
CA PHE A 72 7.85 -6.96 -16.79
C PHE A 72 8.50 -8.34 -16.63
N ASP A 73 9.81 -8.40 -16.53
CA ASP A 73 10.53 -9.65 -16.26
C ASP A 73 10.25 -10.14 -14.84
N THR A 74 9.45 -11.21 -14.75
CA THR A 74 9.01 -11.77 -13.46
C THR A 74 10.04 -12.67 -12.80
N ALA A 75 11.16 -12.96 -13.44
CA ALA A 75 12.20 -13.83 -12.89
C ALA A 75 12.90 -13.23 -11.65
N TYR A 76 12.92 -11.90 -11.55
CA TYR A 76 13.63 -11.18 -10.48
C TYR A 76 12.73 -10.60 -9.41
N THR A 77 11.42 -10.68 -9.60
CA THR A 77 10.43 -10.01 -8.77
C THR A 77 9.64 -11.00 -7.91
N ARG A 78 9.02 -10.49 -6.84
CA ARG A 78 8.13 -11.25 -5.95
C ARG A 78 7.07 -10.33 -5.33
N PRO A 79 5.96 -10.89 -4.81
CA PRO A 79 5.00 -10.11 -4.03
C PRO A 79 5.67 -9.35 -2.88
N GLY A 80 5.29 -8.09 -2.71
CA GLY A 80 5.87 -7.15 -1.75
C GLY A 80 7.01 -6.28 -2.30
N ASP A 81 7.60 -6.61 -3.46
CA ASP A 81 8.56 -5.74 -4.14
C ASP A 81 7.87 -4.48 -4.69
N ILE A 82 8.64 -3.39 -4.83
CA ILE A 82 8.16 -2.09 -5.28
C ILE A 82 8.87 -1.69 -6.57
N LEU A 83 8.12 -1.27 -7.55
CA LEU A 83 8.61 -0.68 -8.81
C LEU A 83 8.46 0.83 -8.74
N LEU A 84 9.58 1.56 -8.82
CA LEU A 84 9.63 3.02 -8.79
C LEU A 84 10.11 3.55 -10.13
N GLY A 85 9.32 4.39 -10.78
CA GLY A 85 9.68 4.95 -12.07
C GLY A 85 8.79 6.09 -12.54
N PRO A 86 8.78 6.39 -13.87
CA PRO A 86 7.91 7.40 -14.43
C PRO A 86 6.44 7.08 -14.12
N GLY A 87 5.75 7.93 -13.44
CA GLY A 87 4.35 7.72 -13.04
C GLY A 87 4.15 7.25 -11.60
N GLY A 88 5.23 7.14 -10.82
CA GLY A 88 5.17 6.90 -9.38
C GLY A 88 5.63 5.51 -8.94
N ALA A 89 5.13 5.09 -7.80
CA ALA A 89 5.45 3.81 -7.19
C ALA A 89 4.30 2.81 -7.38
N TRP A 90 4.67 1.54 -7.52
CA TRP A 90 3.77 0.42 -7.67
C TRP A 90 4.27 -0.72 -6.80
N PHE A 91 3.44 -1.36 -6.02
CA PHE A 91 3.87 -2.60 -5.38
C PHE A 91 3.23 -3.83 -6.02
N ILE A 92 3.98 -4.92 -6.04
CA ILE A 92 3.51 -6.20 -6.56
C ILE A 92 2.68 -6.86 -5.46
N ALA A 93 1.37 -6.98 -5.71
CA ALA A 93 0.45 -7.62 -4.78
C ALA A 93 0.47 -9.15 -4.95
N GLU A 94 0.48 -9.61 -6.22
CA GLU A 94 0.45 -11.02 -6.56
C GLU A 94 1.25 -11.31 -7.82
N GLN A 95 1.86 -12.48 -7.85
CA GLN A 95 2.61 -12.96 -9.01
C GLN A 95 2.42 -14.47 -9.15
N GLU A 96 1.46 -14.83 -9.96
CA GLU A 96 1.25 -16.23 -10.36
C GLU A 96 2.06 -16.57 -11.61
N PRO A 97 2.52 -17.83 -11.75
CA PRO A 97 3.45 -18.22 -12.81
C PRO A 97 2.96 -18.04 -14.24
N LEU A 98 1.65 -18.10 -14.45
CA LEU A 98 1.04 -18.09 -15.79
C LEU A 98 0.17 -16.86 -16.04
N LEU A 99 0.01 -16.01 -15.05
CA LEU A 99 -0.81 -14.80 -15.14
C LEU A 99 0.04 -13.54 -15.17
N ALA A 100 -0.53 -12.46 -15.69
CA ALA A 100 0.08 -11.15 -15.57
C ALA A 100 0.11 -10.73 -14.09
N PRO A 101 1.25 -10.26 -13.57
CA PRO A 101 1.36 -9.82 -12.19
C PRO A 101 0.31 -8.76 -11.84
N LEU A 102 -0.29 -8.90 -10.66
CA LEU A 102 -1.21 -7.91 -10.11
C LEU A 102 -0.43 -6.89 -9.28
N LEU A 103 -0.64 -5.62 -9.56
CA LEU A 103 0.02 -4.52 -8.87
C LEU A 103 -1.00 -3.56 -8.27
N VAL A 104 -0.53 -2.83 -7.29
CA VAL A 104 -1.27 -1.70 -6.71
C VAL A 104 -0.51 -0.41 -7.01
N ARG A 105 -1.19 0.55 -7.63
CA ARG A 105 -0.66 1.89 -7.83
C ARG A 105 -0.66 2.66 -6.52
N CYS A 106 0.50 3.12 -6.10
CA CYS A 106 0.64 3.97 -4.94
C CYS A 106 0.45 5.43 -5.34
N ASN A 107 -0.38 6.13 -4.60
CA ASN A 107 -0.64 7.55 -4.80
C ASN A 107 -0.19 8.39 -3.61
N ARG A 108 0.28 7.75 -2.54
CA ARG A 108 0.75 8.39 -1.32
C ARG A 108 1.94 7.65 -0.74
N THR A 109 2.72 8.38 0.05
CA THR A 109 3.70 7.81 0.99
C THR A 109 3.14 8.02 2.40
N VAL A 110 3.18 6.99 3.22
CA VAL A 110 2.57 7.01 4.55
C VAL A 110 3.55 6.57 5.63
N ASP A 111 3.38 7.17 6.81
CA ASP A 111 3.94 6.71 8.06
C ASP A 111 2.86 6.05 8.89
N LEU A 112 3.16 4.91 9.51
CA LEU A 112 2.27 4.22 10.44
C LEU A 112 2.78 4.44 11.86
N LEU A 113 1.92 4.96 12.70
CA LEU A 113 2.23 5.35 14.06
C LEU A 113 1.30 4.63 15.04
N ARG A 114 1.83 4.16 16.14
CA ARG A 114 1.03 3.60 17.25
C ARG A 114 1.02 4.58 18.41
N PRO A 115 -0.16 5.07 18.82
CA PRO A 115 -0.25 5.85 20.06
C PRO A 115 0.26 5.02 21.22
N GLY A 116 1.14 5.58 22.04
CA GLY A 116 1.56 4.96 23.28
C GLY A 116 0.38 4.85 24.27
N ALA A 117 0.44 3.89 25.17
CA ALA A 117 -0.47 3.90 26.31
C ALA A 117 -0.27 5.22 27.09
N PRO A 118 -1.34 5.85 27.59
CA PRO A 118 -1.17 7.04 28.41
C PRO A 118 -0.24 6.69 29.59
N ALA A 119 0.89 7.40 29.65
CA ALA A 119 1.85 7.20 30.71
C ALA A 119 1.20 7.73 32.01
N SER A 120 0.67 6.83 32.80
CA SER A 120 0.02 7.05 34.09
C SER A 120 -1.21 7.97 34.09
N ALA A 121 -2.13 7.72 34.97
CA ALA A 121 -3.31 8.55 35.29
C ALA A 121 -2.93 9.84 36.04
N GLY A 122 -1.77 10.45 35.78
CA GLY A 122 -1.34 11.71 36.36
C GLY A 122 -1.71 12.86 35.47
N LEU A 123 -2.55 13.76 35.95
CA LEU A 123 -2.68 15.09 35.40
C LEU A 123 -1.34 15.81 35.56
N ASN A 124 -0.82 16.46 34.50
CA ASN A 124 0.27 17.43 34.70
C ASN A 124 -0.23 18.55 35.61
N GLY A 125 0.67 19.35 36.22
CA GLY A 125 0.32 20.40 37.15
C GLY A 125 -0.68 21.46 36.66
N TYR A 126 -1.14 21.37 35.39
CA TYR A 126 -2.17 22.20 34.78
C TYR A 126 -3.43 21.42 34.36
N GLY A 127 -3.60 20.18 34.82
CA GLY A 127 -4.79 19.38 34.55
C GLY A 127 -4.90 18.80 33.13
N GLY A 128 -3.85 18.93 32.30
CA GLY A 128 -3.81 18.36 30.94
C GLY A 128 -3.33 16.90 30.96
N VAL A 129 -3.91 16.08 30.08
CA VAL A 129 -3.43 14.70 29.85
C VAL A 129 -2.06 14.77 29.17
N THR A 130 -1.05 14.15 29.76
CA THR A 130 0.27 14.02 29.13
C THR A 130 0.11 13.22 27.84
N ARG A 131 0.45 13.82 26.67
CA ARG A 131 0.41 13.09 25.40
C ARG A 131 1.38 11.92 25.47
N ALA A 132 0.84 10.72 25.37
CA ALA A 132 1.66 9.53 25.23
C ALA A 132 2.51 9.65 23.96
N GLY A 133 3.77 9.25 24.04
CA GLY A 133 4.64 9.18 22.86
C GLY A 133 4.01 8.33 21.76
N ARG A 134 4.31 8.66 20.50
CA ARG A 134 3.90 7.84 19.36
C ARG A 134 5.07 6.95 18.96
N ALA A 135 4.86 5.66 18.86
CA ALA A 135 5.85 4.74 18.30
C ALA A 135 5.70 4.66 16.78
N SER A 136 6.78 4.92 16.03
CA SER A 136 6.79 4.71 14.59
C SER A 136 6.86 3.21 14.30
N LEU A 137 5.85 2.69 13.60
CA LEU A 137 5.80 1.29 13.14
C LEU A 137 6.35 1.15 11.74
N LEU A 138 5.96 2.06 10.83
CA LEU A 138 6.46 2.13 9.45
C LEU A 138 6.76 3.59 9.14
N ALA A 139 7.79 3.83 8.33
CA ALA A 139 8.13 5.18 7.89
C ALA A 139 8.39 5.21 6.38
N GLY A 140 7.74 6.13 5.67
CA GLY A 140 7.95 6.38 4.24
C GLY A 140 7.49 5.25 3.31
N TRP A 141 6.40 4.55 3.64
CA TRP A 141 5.91 3.44 2.83
C TRP A 141 4.96 3.90 1.73
N PRO A 142 5.14 3.42 0.48
CA PRO A 142 4.20 3.70 -0.59
C PRO A 142 2.88 2.98 -0.34
N ALA A 143 1.78 3.70 -0.50
CA ALA A 143 0.43 3.21 -0.27
C ALA A 143 -0.54 3.69 -1.34
N SER A 144 -1.59 2.92 -1.56
CA SER A 144 -2.78 3.39 -2.26
C SER A 144 -3.80 3.87 -1.24
N VAL A 145 -4.07 5.17 -1.22
CA VAL A 145 -5.03 5.80 -0.30
C VAL A 145 -6.18 6.37 -1.14
N LEU A 146 -7.32 5.72 -1.10
CA LEU A 146 -8.50 6.08 -1.88
C LEU A 146 -9.69 6.29 -0.94
N ALA A 147 -10.54 7.27 -1.28
CA ALA A 147 -11.82 7.38 -0.60
C ALA A 147 -12.59 6.07 -0.85
N ALA A 148 -12.99 5.40 0.20
CA ALA A 148 -13.91 4.28 0.08
C ALA A 148 -15.21 4.87 -0.46
N GLY A 149 -15.53 4.55 -1.72
CA GLY A 149 -16.81 4.97 -2.30
C GLY A 149 -17.92 4.56 -1.34
N HIS A 150 -18.93 5.39 -1.23
CA HIS A 150 -20.16 5.03 -0.52
C HIS A 150 -20.74 3.81 -1.25
N THR A 151 -20.32 2.62 -0.87
CA THR A 151 -21.05 1.40 -1.17
C THR A 151 -22.38 1.57 -0.42
N GLY A 152 -23.35 2.11 -1.19
CA GLY A 152 -24.67 2.41 -0.68
C GLY A 152 -25.33 1.19 -0.06
N GLY A 153 -25.21 1.07 1.21
CA GLY A 153 -26.20 0.50 2.06
C GLY A 153 -26.76 1.69 2.81
N ASP A 154 -27.93 2.14 2.42
CA ASP A 154 -28.75 3.01 3.23
C ASP A 154 -28.90 2.37 4.60
N ARG A 155 -27.98 2.67 5.50
CA ARG A 155 -28.19 2.44 6.92
C ARG A 155 -29.08 3.57 7.39
N LEU A 156 -30.37 3.30 7.21
CA LEU A 156 -31.48 4.07 7.76
C LEU A 156 -31.11 4.58 9.16
N GLY A 157 -31.10 5.89 9.34
CA GLY A 157 -31.22 6.53 10.63
C GLY A 157 -30.00 7.20 11.25
N LEU A 158 -28.82 7.25 10.59
CA LEU A 158 -27.71 8.06 11.11
C LEU A 158 -27.67 9.43 10.42
N PRO A 159 -27.52 10.53 11.18
CA PRO A 159 -27.31 11.87 10.62
C PRO A 159 -26.14 11.89 9.64
N ALA A 160 -26.21 12.72 8.58
CA ALA A 160 -25.21 12.79 7.53
C ALA A 160 -23.81 13.19 8.06
N ASP A 161 -23.74 13.94 9.11
CA ASP A 161 -22.56 14.41 9.81
C ASP A 161 -21.84 13.31 10.66
N ALA A 162 -22.54 12.21 10.97
CA ALA A 162 -21.94 11.05 11.62
C ALA A 162 -21.18 10.11 10.63
N ARG A 163 -21.22 10.41 9.35
CA ARG A 163 -20.54 9.65 8.29
C ARG A 163 -19.14 10.21 8.07
N ALA A 164 -18.22 9.93 8.96
CA ALA A 164 -16.81 10.21 8.68
C ALA A 164 -16.44 9.57 7.34
N ALA A 165 -15.85 10.35 6.42
CA ALA A 165 -15.40 9.83 5.14
C ALA A 165 -14.48 8.65 5.37
N ALA A 166 -14.91 7.48 4.93
CA ALA A 166 -14.09 6.26 5.03
C ALA A 166 -13.03 6.28 3.93
N TRP A 167 -11.83 5.90 4.29
CA TRP A 167 -10.70 5.77 3.39
C TRP A 167 -10.23 4.32 3.38
N GLN A 168 -9.92 3.83 2.19
CA GLN A 168 -9.28 2.54 2.00
C GLN A 168 -7.79 2.77 1.75
N VAL A 169 -6.97 2.11 2.55
CA VAL A 169 -5.51 2.14 2.38
C VAL A 169 -5.03 0.73 2.09
N LEU A 170 -4.26 0.60 1.00
CA LEU A 170 -3.60 -0.65 0.63
C LEU A 170 -2.10 -0.47 0.80
N LEU A 171 -1.49 -1.37 1.58
CA LEU A 171 -0.03 -1.47 1.75
C LEU A 171 0.47 -2.79 1.20
N PRO A 172 1.71 -2.86 0.73
CA PRO A 172 2.29 -4.12 0.27
C PRO A 172 2.41 -5.13 1.40
N ARG A 173 2.66 -6.37 1.05
CA ARG A 173 3.10 -7.38 1.99
C ARG A 173 4.40 -6.91 2.65
N LEU A 174 4.42 -6.86 3.96
CA LEU A 174 5.57 -6.41 4.71
C LEU A 174 6.59 -7.54 4.90
N PRO A 175 7.89 -7.23 4.94
CA PRO A 175 8.89 -8.23 5.25
C PRO A 175 8.74 -8.76 6.68
N ALA A 176 9.12 -10.01 6.90
CA ALA A 176 9.08 -10.61 8.22
C ALA A 176 9.87 -9.76 9.23
N GLY A 177 9.28 -9.50 10.40
CA GLY A 177 9.90 -8.68 11.44
C GLY A 177 9.88 -7.17 11.18
N ALA A 178 9.28 -6.68 10.10
CA ALA A 178 9.13 -5.24 9.88
C ALA A 178 8.26 -4.57 10.95
N LEU A 179 7.27 -5.29 11.47
CA LEU A 179 6.42 -4.83 12.54
C LEU A 179 6.67 -5.63 13.83
N ALA A 180 6.67 -4.95 14.97
CA ALA A 180 6.71 -5.60 16.29
C ALA A 180 5.38 -6.27 16.68
N GLY A 181 4.38 -6.23 15.79
CA GLY A 181 3.06 -6.82 15.98
C GLY A 181 2.09 -6.33 14.89
N PRO A 182 0.88 -6.89 14.79
CA PRO A 182 -0.06 -6.56 13.73
C PRO A 182 -0.51 -5.10 13.79
N ILE A 183 -0.92 -4.56 12.64
CA ILE A 183 -1.61 -3.27 12.56
C ILE A 183 -2.98 -3.43 13.24
N ARG A 184 -3.39 -2.46 14.06
CA ARG A 184 -4.61 -2.55 14.88
C ARG A 184 -5.53 -1.35 14.67
N PRO A 185 -6.81 -1.50 14.98
CA PRO A 185 -7.69 -0.36 15.18
C PRO A 185 -7.10 0.60 16.23
N GLY A 186 -7.18 1.91 15.95
CA GLY A 186 -6.59 2.95 16.80
C GLY A 186 -5.14 3.33 16.44
N ASP A 187 -4.42 2.53 15.63
CA ASP A 187 -3.18 3.00 15.02
C ASP A 187 -3.46 4.18 14.07
N GLN A 188 -2.48 5.00 13.80
CA GLN A 188 -2.61 6.21 13.01
C GLN A 188 -1.74 6.12 11.76
N LEU A 189 -2.26 6.64 10.65
CA LEU A 189 -1.49 6.87 9.43
C LEU A 189 -1.32 8.38 9.24
N ALA A 190 -0.15 8.79 8.81
CA ALA A 190 0.11 10.15 8.33
C ALA A 190 0.62 10.06 6.89
N ASP A 191 0.10 10.88 5.97
CA ASP A 191 0.62 10.94 4.62
C ASP A 191 1.64 12.10 4.47
N GLU A 192 2.31 12.13 3.34
CA GLU A 192 3.30 13.18 3.01
C GLU A 192 2.72 14.59 2.94
N ALA A 193 1.40 14.73 2.81
CA ALA A 193 0.70 16.01 2.85
C ALA A 193 0.31 16.45 4.28
N GLY A 194 0.69 15.67 5.30
CA GLY A 194 0.38 15.95 6.70
C GLY A 194 -1.04 15.59 7.12
N ARG A 195 -1.80 14.86 6.28
CA ARG A 195 -3.12 14.39 6.66
C ARG A 195 -3.00 13.19 7.58
N GLY A 196 -3.71 13.24 8.69
CA GLY A 196 -3.81 12.15 9.64
C GLY A 196 -5.04 11.29 9.38
N PHE A 197 -4.90 9.97 9.58
CA PHE A 197 -6.00 9.02 9.50
C PHE A 197 -5.94 8.10 10.72
N THR A 198 -7.09 7.81 11.31
CA THR A 198 -7.20 6.81 12.38
C THR A 198 -7.70 5.50 11.77
N ILE A 199 -7.00 4.42 12.02
CA ILE A 199 -7.34 3.08 11.52
C ILE A 199 -8.56 2.56 12.29
N SER A 200 -9.61 2.22 11.56
CA SER A 200 -10.81 1.58 12.10
C SER A 200 -10.76 0.07 11.97
N SER A 201 -10.15 -0.46 10.92
CA SER A 201 -9.88 -1.88 10.77
C SER A 201 -8.65 -2.13 9.91
N ALA A 202 -7.96 -3.23 10.17
CA ALA A 202 -6.81 -3.67 9.37
C ALA A 202 -6.86 -5.18 9.22
N GLU A 203 -6.60 -5.65 8.01
CA GLU A 203 -6.59 -7.05 7.65
C GLU A 203 -5.35 -7.35 6.83
N GLU A 204 -4.59 -8.35 7.24
CA GLU A 204 -3.51 -8.89 6.45
C GLU A 204 -4.08 -9.95 5.51
N THR A 205 -3.92 -9.73 4.21
CA THR A 205 -4.39 -10.62 3.15
C THR A 205 -3.22 -11.25 2.41
N ALA A 206 -3.51 -12.20 1.53
CA ALA A 206 -2.51 -12.75 0.62
C ALA A 206 -1.88 -11.69 -0.31
N LEU A 207 -2.58 -10.59 -0.57
CA LEU A 207 -2.13 -9.50 -1.46
C LEU A 207 -1.39 -8.37 -0.76
N GLY A 208 -1.43 -8.33 0.56
CA GLY A 208 -0.89 -7.27 1.41
C GLY A 208 -1.93 -6.80 2.44
N TRP A 209 -1.72 -5.63 3.02
CA TRP A 209 -2.60 -5.07 4.03
C TRP A 209 -3.76 -4.28 3.41
N ARG A 210 -4.98 -4.60 3.84
CA ARG A 210 -6.19 -3.84 3.55
C ARG A 210 -6.64 -3.14 4.83
N ILE A 211 -6.64 -1.81 4.80
CA ILE A 211 -6.90 -0.98 5.97
C ILE A 211 -8.08 -0.06 5.67
N ALA A 212 -9.04 -0.01 6.58
CA ALA A 212 -10.06 1.04 6.58
C ALA A 212 -9.67 2.09 7.63
N ALA A 213 -9.80 3.36 7.24
CA ALA A 213 -9.41 4.47 8.10
C ALA A 213 -10.38 5.65 7.95
N THR A 214 -10.42 6.51 8.95
CA THR A 214 -11.17 7.76 8.95
C THR A 214 -10.21 8.94 9.04
N LEU A 215 -10.49 10.02 8.32
CA LEU A 215 -9.68 11.22 8.41
C LEU A 215 -9.76 11.74 9.86
N SER A 216 -8.61 11.88 10.50
CA SER A 216 -8.53 12.52 11.82
C SER A 216 -8.32 14.02 11.60
N THR A 217 -9.22 14.84 12.09
CA THR A 217 -8.95 16.27 12.21
C THR A 217 -7.78 16.42 13.19
N ALA A 218 -6.65 16.91 12.69
CA ALA A 218 -5.51 17.24 13.55
C ALA A 218 -5.96 18.29 14.58
N SER A 219 -5.86 17.91 15.85
CA SER A 219 -5.95 18.87 16.97
C SER A 219 -4.54 19.32 17.34
#